data_04caef5746b76037a8825b567e7d2404
#
_entry.id   04caef5746b76037a8825b567e7d2404
#
_cell.length_a   1.000
_cell.length_b   1.000
_cell.length_c   1.000
_cell.angle_alpha   90.00
_cell.angle_beta   90.00
_cell.angle_gamma   90.00
#
_symmetry.space_group_name_H-M   'P 1'
#
loop_
_entity.id
_entity.type
_entity.pdbx_description
1 polymer ?
#
loop_
_entity_poly.entity_id
_entity_poly.type
_entity_poly.pdbx_seq_one_letter_code
_entity_poly.pdbx_strand_id
1 'polypeptide(L)'
;MVHMEAWLSKVDEIAAEGPSYRLGHDGSDGTCDCIGLIIGAIRRAGGEWNGTHGSNWAARNAMDELHAVADPGDLQVGQVVYKAAMPGQSGYNLPDRYKGDADIRDYYHVGVVRSVSPLEIVHCTGPGIMHDSRLGKWNYAGWLRMVSRVNDEGEATGMQTAVVTAESGSTVNLRKTPHGALEDRVPVGSVAQVLDTMDGWARITVNGKTGWMDLKYLRMQDIGEPDTSGGADGTGEADTITVTLPRSAAEALLSALGGVLGWG
;
A
#
# COMPACT_ATOMS: atom_id res chain seq x y z
N MET A 1 2.33 13.23 -10.12
CA MET A 1 2.15 12.15 -9.14
C MET A 1 3.30 12.28 -8.14
N VAL A 2 3.07 12.06 -6.86
CA VAL A 2 4.09 12.19 -5.81
C VAL A 2 4.56 10.79 -5.44
N HIS A 3 5.87 10.61 -5.20
CA HIS A 3 6.39 9.33 -4.72
C HIS A 3 6.00 9.07 -3.27
N MET A 4 5.68 7.82 -2.93
CA MET A 4 5.24 7.39 -1.61
C MET A 4 6.18 7.85 -0.50
N GLU A 5 7.48 7.60 -0.64
CA GLU A 5 8.48 7.97 0.36
C GLU A 5 8.54 9.49 0.58
N ALA A 6 8.53 10.27 -0.51
CA ALA A 6 8.51 11.72 -0.43
C ALA A 6 7.27 12.24 0.28
N TRP A 7 6.09 11.67 -0.03
CA TRP A 7 4.84 12.02 0.63
C TRP A 7 4.85 11.67 2.12
N LEU A 8 5.25 10.46 2.47
CA LEU A 8 5.34 10.00 3.86
C LEU A 8 6.35 10.82 4.67
N SER A 9 7.49 11.18 4.08
CA SER A 9 8.44 12.11 4.70
C SER A 9 7.81 13.46 5.04
N LYS A 10 6.89 13.97 4.19
CA LYS A 10 6.18 15.23 4.46
C LYS A 10 5.04 15.08 5.48
N VAL A 11 4.43 13.91 5.59
CA VAL A 11 3.53 13.60 6.70
C VAL A 11 4.28 13.69 8.03
N ASP A 12 5.48 13.08 8.12
CA ASP A 12 6.32 13.11 9.31
C ASP A 12 6.81 14.52 9.64
N GLU A 13 7.19 15.30 8.63
CA GLU A 13 7.62 16.70 8.79
C GLU A 13 6.51 17.54 9.42
N ILE A 14 5.28 17.49 8.87
CA ILE A 14 4.12 18.20 9.43
C ILE A 14 3.81 17.68 10.84
N ALA A 15 3.88 16.37 11.06
CA ALA A 15 3.63 15.79 12.37
C ALA A 15 4.66 16.29 13.42
N ALA A 16 5.94 16.38 13.06
CA ALA A 16 7.01 16.88 13.92
C ALA A 16 6.87 18.37 14.23
N GLU A 17 6.32 19.16 13.32
CA GLU A 17 6.02 20.58 13.57
C GLU A 17 4.92 20.78 14.63
N GLY A 18 4.10 19.77 14.88
CA GLY A 18 3.07 19.78 15.91
C GLY A 18 1.96 20.81 15.68
N PRO A 19 1.33 20.89 14.49
CA PRO A 19 0.30 21.88 14.23
C PRO A 19 -0.90 21.72 15.17
N SER A 20 -1.51 22.83 15.57
CA SER A 20 -2.77 22.78 16.28
C SER A 20 -3.94 22.47 15.32
N TYR A 21 -5.01 21.87 15.84
CA TYR A 21 -6.16 21.52 15.01
C TYR A 21 -6.96 22.73 14.59
N ARG A 22 -7.20 22.87 13.30
CA ARG A 22 -8.11 23.87 12.73
C ARG A 22 -8.73 23.34 11.43
N LEU A 23 -10.06 23.30 11.39
CA LEU A 23 -10.80 22.81 10.24
C LEU A 23 -10.51 23.64 8.98
N GLY A 24 -10.23 22.96 7.87
CA GLY A 24 -9.94 23.59 6.56
C GLY A 24 -8.48 24.00 6.36
N HIS A 25 -7.57 23.69 7.29
CA HIS A 25 -6.17 24.06 7.23
C HIS A 25 -5.27 22.83 6.98
N ASP A 26 -4.15 23.03 6.28
CA ASP A 26 -3.28 21.97 5.74
C ASP A 26 -1.85 21.94 6.32
N GLY A 27 -1.62 22.61 7.42
CA GLY A 27 -0.31 22.65 8.07
C GLY A 27 0.61 23.77 7.58
N SER A 28 0.22 24.54 6.58
CA SER A 28 1.06 25.61 6.02
C SER A 28 1.23 26.83 6.94
N ASP A 29 0.29 27.00 7.87
CA ASP A 29 0.25 28.11 8.83
C ASP A 29 0.40 27.65 10.31
N GLY A 30 0.89 26.42 10.53
CA GLY A 30 0.99 25.84 11.87
C GLY A 30 -0.34 25.28 12.39
N THR A 31 -1.38 25.21 11.53
CA THR A 31 -2.66 24.60 11.87
C THR A 31 -3.09 23.60 10.80
N CYS A 32 -3.69 22.48 11.20
CA CYS A 32 -4.18 21.50 10.23
C CYS A 32 -5.41 20.75 10.75
N ASP A 33 -6.22 20.20 9.84
CA ASP A 33 -7.22 19.20 10.20
C ASP A 33 -6.83 17.80 9.68
N CYS A 34 -7.72 16.83 9.87
CA CYS A 34 -7.42 15.44 9.55
C CYS A 34 -7.08 15.22 8.07
N ILE A 35 -7.81 15.81 7.15
CA ILE A 35 -7.51 15.72 5.72
C ILE A 35 -6.43 16.72 5.31
N GLY A 36 -6.29 17.81 6.03
CA GLY A 36 -5.26 18.81 5.82
C GLY A 36 -3.85 18.28 5.99
N LEU A 37 -3.63 17.36 6.92
CA LEU A 37 -2.36 16.65 7.06
C LEU A 37 -1.96 15.95 5.74
N ILE A 38 -2.92 15.29 5.09
CA ILE A 38 -2.71 14.60 3.81
C ILE A 38 -2.48 15.60 2.68
N ILE A 39 -3.32 16.62 2.58
CA ILE A 39 -3.24 17.66 1.56
C ILE A 39 -1.92 18.42 1.64
N GLY A 40 -1.55 18.83 2.85
CA GLY A 40 -0.31 19.56 3.11
C GLY A 40 0.92 18.75 2.76
N ALA A 41 0.94 17.46 3.12
CA ALA A 41 2.02 16.56 2.78
C ALA A 41 2.16 16.36 1.26
N ILE A 42 1.04 16.23 0.51
CA ILE A 42 1.06 16.16 -0.96
C ILE A 42 1.68 17.43 -1.54
N ARG A 43 1.23 18.61 -1.10
CA ARG A 43 1.73 19.91 -1.59
C ARG A 43 3.21 20.12 -1.28
N ARG A 44 3.65 19.78 -0.06
CA ARG A 44 5.07 19.86 0.34
C ARG A 44 5.95 18.87 -0.44
N ALA A 45 5.40 17.75 -0.87
CA ALA A 45 6.09 16.80 -1.74
C ALA A 45 6.08 17.17 -3.23
N GLY A 46 5.63 18.38 -3.58
CA GLY A 46 5.58 18.89 -4.95
C GLY A 46 4.37 18.43 -5.76
N GLY A 47 3.40 17.80 -5.12
CA GLY A 47 2.14 17.40 -5.75
C GLY A 47 1.05 18.47 -5.67
N GLU A 48 -0.08 18.18 -6.35
CA GLU A 48 -1.25 19.03 -6.37
C GLU A 48 -2.46 18.31 -5.78
N TRP A 49 -3.25 19.03 -5.02
CA TRP A 49 -4.56 18.59 -4.57
C TRP A 49 -5.65 19.34 -5.34
N ASN A 50 -6.22 18.70 -6.34
CA ASN A 50 -7.22 19.27 -7.25
C ASN A 50 -8.66 18.95 -6.81
N GLY A 51 -8.90 18.87 -5.51
CA GLY A 51 -10.18 18.48 -4.95
C GLY A 51 -10.67 19.36 -3.82
N THR A 52 -11.87 19.07 -3.36
CA THR A 52 -12.45 19.71 -2.19
C THR A 52 -11.68 19.29 -0.93
N HIS A 53 -11.43 20.23 -0.03
CA HIS A 53 -10.92 19.96 1.31
C HIS A 53 -12.00 19.25 2.13
N GLY A 54 -11.82 17.95 2.37
CA GLY A 54 -12.78 17.14 3.12
C GLY A 54 -12.55 15.64 2.99
N SER A 55 -12.59 14.94 4.12
CA SER A 55 -12.38 13.48 4.20
C SER A 55 -13.43 12.71 3.39
N ASN A 56 -14.68 13.15 3.42
CA ASN A 56 -15.76 12.56 2.63
C ASN A 56 -15.55 12.72 1.12
N TRP A 57 -15.00 13.86 0.68
CA TRP A 57 -14.66 14.05 -0.72
C TRP A 57 -13.49 13.14 -1.12
N ALA A 58 -12.45 13.12 -0.28
CA ALA A 58 -11.25 12.32 -0.53
C ALA A 58 -11.58 10.84 -0.66
N ALA A 59 -12.37 10.28 0.26
CA ALA A 59 -12.76 8.86 0.23
C ALA A 59 -13.47 8.47 -1.08
N ARG A 60 -14.30 9.37 -1.64
CA ARG A 60 -15.07 9.11 -2.86
C ARG A 60 -14.32 9.37 -4.16
N ASN A 61 -13.39 10.35 -4.15
CA ASN A 61 -12.83 10.88 -5.39
C ASN A 61 -11.32 10.73 -5.52
N ALA A 62 -10.59 10.56 -4.41
CA ALA A 62 -9.13 10.57 -4.40
C ALA A 62 -8.52 9.20 -4.05
N MET A 63 -9.34 8.17 -3.82
CA MET A 63 -8.88 6.86 -3.38
C MET A 63 -8.99 5.81 -4.47
N ASP A 64 -8.01 4.93 -4.53
CA ASP A 64 -8.07 3.64 -5.21
C ASP A 64 -8.16 2.52 -4.17
N GLU A 65 -8.83 1.42 -4.55
CA GLU A 65 -8.92 0.20 -3.75
C GLU A 65 -9.45 0.45 -2.32
N LEU A 66 -10.35 1.43 -2.14
CA LEU A 66 -10.95 1.70 -0.84
C LEU A 66 -11.79 0.50 -0.38
N HIS A 67 -11.38 -0.13 0.72
CA HIS A 67 -11.96 -1.37 1.23
C HIS A 67 -12.17 -1.31 2.75
N ALA A 68 -13.03 -2.19 3.25
CA ALA A 68 -13.23 -2.35 4.69
C ALA A 68 -12.05 -3.04 5.34
N VAL A 69 -11.71 -2.61 6.56
CA VAL A 69 -10.62 -3.15 7.39
C VAL A 69 -11.20 -3.65 8.70
N ALA A 70 -10.86 -4.88 9.07
CA ALA A 70 -11.29 -5.49 10.33
C ALA A 70 -10.10 -5.90 11.23
N ASP A 71 -8.93 -6.11 10.65
CA ASP A 71 -7.71 -6.50 11.35
C ASP A 71 -6.54 -5.56 10.99
N PRO A 72 -5.64 -5.21 11.93
CA PRO A 72 -4.41 -4.47 11.59
C PRO A 72 -3.60 -5.13 10.48
N GLY A 73 -3.72 -6.45 10.34
CA GLY A 73 -3.08 -7.23 9.29
C GLY A 73 -3.53 -6.90 7.87
N ASP A 74 -4.68 -6.24 7.70
CA ASP A 74 -5.18 -5.81 6.40
C ASP A 74 -4.52 -4.50 5.94
N LEU A 75 -3.77 -3.82 6.82
CA LEU A 75 -3.16 -2.52 6.54
C LEU A 75 -1.77 -2.64 5.93
N GLN A 76 -1.40 -1.63 5.15
CA GLN A 76 -0.06 -1.43 4.58
C GLN A 76 0.41 0.00 4.83
N VAL A 77 1.74 0.16 5.00
CA VAL A 77 2.36 1.48 5.16
C VAL A 77 2.05 2.35 3.93
N GLY A 78 1.68 3.61 4.19
CA GLY A 78 1.28 4.55 3.15
C GLY A 78 -0.18 4.47 2.74
N GLN A 79 -0.98 3.54 3.27
CA GLN A 79 -2.42 3.63 3.10
C GLN A 79 -3.01 4.78 3.89
N VAL A 80 -4.05 5.38 3.32
CA VAL A 80 -4.93 6.30 4.02
C VAL A 80 -6.07 5.51 4.64
N VAL A 81 -6.29 5.71 5.93
CA VAL A 81 -7.34 5.04 6.71
C VAL A 81 -8.43 6.00 7.11
N TYR A 82 -9.66 5.49 7.19
CA TYR A 82 -10.84 6.27 7.55
C TYR A 82 -11.57 5.66 8.74
N LYS A 83 -12.12 6.56 9.58
CA LYS A 83 -13.22 6.24 10.49
C LYS A 83 -14.51 6.60 9.76
N ALA A 84 -15.31 5.58 9.43
CA ALA A 84 -16.56 5.75 8.71
C ALA A 84 -17.74 5.24 9.52
N ALA A 85 -18.89 5.91 9.39
CA ALA A 85 -20.14 5.53 10.01
C ALA A 85 -21.26 5.35 8.96
N MET A 86 -22.21 4.47 9.25
CA MET A 86 -23.42 4.27 8.48
C MET A 86 -24.61 5.02 9.12
N PRO A 87 -25.68 5.30 8.37
CA PRO A 87 -26.92 5.84 8.94
C PRO A 87 -27.36 5.08 10.17
N GLY A 88 -27.70 5.81 11.23
CA GLY A 88 -28.12 5.25 12.51
C GLY A 88 -26.98 4.89 13.47
N GLN A 89 -25.73 4.91 13.04
CA GLN A 89 -24.57 4.74 13.91
C GLN A 89 -24.18 6.05 14.61
N SER A 90 -23.58 5.91 15.81
CA SER A 90 -23.08 7.06 16.56
C SER A 90 -21.98 7.79 15.76
N GLY A 91 -22.11 9.12 15.68
CA GLY A 91 -21.16 9.97 14.95
C GLY A 91 -21.49 10.15 13.48
N TYR A 92 -22.52 9.49 12.94
CA TYR A 92 -22.95 9.70 11.57
C TYR A 92 -23.50 11.12 11.38
N ASN A 93 -22.87 11.88 10.51
CA ASN A 93 -23.27 13.24 10.15
C ASN A 93 -22.85 13.55 8.70
N LEU A 94 -23.32 12.71 7.78
CA LEU A 94 -22.98 12.84 6.36
C LEU A 94 -23.49 14.19 5.83
N PRO A 95 -22.62 15.02 5.21
CA PRO A 95 -23.03 16.28 4.60
C PRO A 95 -24.11 16.08 3.53
N ASP A 96 -25.08 17.00 3.46
CA ASP A 96 -26.25 16.90 2.56
C ASP A 96 -25.89 16.64 1.11
N ARG A 97 -24.78 17.21 0.63
CA ARG A 97 -24.29 17.04 -0.74
C ARG A 97 -23.97 15.60 -1.12
N TYR A 98 -23.79 14.70 -0.14
CA TYR A 98 -23.49 13.27 -0.37
C TYR A 98 -24.67 12.36 -0.05
N LYS A 99 -25.78 12.87 0.49
CA LYS A 99 -26.94 12.04 0.86
C LYS A 99 -27.64 11.39 -0.32
N GLY A 100 -27.42 11.90 -1.54
CA GLY A 100 -27.92 11.33 -2.80
C GLY A 100 -26.95 10.37 -3.49
N ASP A 101 -25.74 10.18 -2.96
CA ASP A 101 -24.75 9.30 -3.53
C ASP A 101 -25.11 7.83 -3.29
N ALA A 102 -24.59 6.93 -4.13
CA ALA A 102 -24.70 5.48 -3.91
C ALA A 102 -23.98 5.03 -2.64
N ASP A 103 -22.90 5.72 -2.27
CA ASP A 103 -22.18 5.51 -1.01
C ASP A 103 -22.64 6.53 0.04
N ILE A 104 -23.48 6.07 0.95
CA ILE A 104 -24.04 6.88 2.04
C ILE A 104 -23.23 6.82 3.35
N ARG A 105 -22.01 6.27 3.32
CA ARG A 105 -21.10 6.27 4.48
C ARG A 105 -20.61 7.69 4.75
N ASP A 106 -20.52 8.04 6.02
CA ASP A 106 -19.86 9.26 6.46
C ASP A 106 -18.42 8.95 6.85
N TYR A 107 -17.48 9.29 6.01
CA TYR A 107 -16.03 9.20 6.27
C TYR A 107 -15.59 10.41 7.08
N TYR A 108 -15.95 10.42 8.37
CA TYR A 108 -15.86 11.61 9.23
C TYR A 108 -14.45 11.92 9.72
N HIS A 109 -13.49 10.98 9.59
CA HIS A 109 -12.11 11.18 10.01
C HIS A 109 -11.14 10.37 9.15
N VAL A 110 -9.90 10.86 9.03
CA VAL A 110 -8.88 10.27 8.16
C VAL A 110 -7.50 10.34 8.81
N GLY A 111 -6.64 9.35 8.51
CA GLY A 111 -5.26 9.24 8.97
C GLY A 111 -4.40 8.51 7.95
N VAL A 112 -3.11 8.37 8.25
CA VAL A 112 -2.10 7.74 7.42
C VAL A 112 -1.42 6.60 8.19
N VAL A 113 -1.32 5.42 7.60
CA VAL A 113 -0.58 4.28 8.16
C VAL A 113 0.91 4.54 8.01
N ARG A 114 1.62 4.70 9.13
CA ARG A 114 3.07 4.92 9.18
C ARG A 114 3.86 3.66 9.50
N SER A 115 3.26 2.76 10.26
CA SER A 115 3.81 1.43 10.57
C SER A 115 2.67 0.44 10.75
N VAL A 116 2.91 -0.83 10.47
CA VAL A 116 1.94 -1.91 10.71
C VAL A 116 2.37 -2.83 11.84
N SER A 117 3.66 -2.78 12.24
CA SER A 117 4.18 -3.61 13.32
C SER A 117 5.37 -2.92 14.04
N PRO A 118 5.14 -2.25 15.18
CA PRO A 118 3.84 -1.98 15.80
C PRO A 118 2.96 -1.08 14.92
N LEU A 119 1.63 -1.22 15.03
CA LEU A 119 0.72 -0.36 14.28
C LEU A 119 0.90 1.11 14.71
N GLU A 120 1.02 1.98 13.73
CA GLU A 120 1.03 3.42 13.91
C GLU A 120 0.19 4.09 12.81
N ILE A 121 -0.83 4.81 13.24
CA ILE A 121 -1.68 5.63 12.38
C ILE A 121 -1.54 7.08 12.84
N VAL A 122 -1.02 7.93 11.96
CA VAL A 122 -0.82 9.36 12.22
C VAL A 122 -2.02 10.14 11.68
N HIS A 123 -2.57 11.02 12.50
CA HIS A 123 -3.70 11.87 12.12
C HIS A 123 -3.73 13.17 12.90
N CYS A 124 -4.42 14.20 12.39
CA CYS A 124 -4.64 15.46 13.09
C CYS A 124 -6.08 15.53 13.62
N THR A 125 -6.25 15.83 14.91
CA THR A 125 -7.55 15.94 15.58
C THR A 125 -7.52 17.02 16.66
N GLY A 126 -8.55 17.19 17.48
CA GLY A 126 -8.71 18.29 18.44
C GLY A 126 -7.44 18.68 19.25
N PRO A 127 -6.65 17.75 19.77
CA PRO A 127 -5.37 18.07 20.44
C PRO A 127 -4.22 18.41 19.48
N GLY A 128 -4.36 18.25 18.17
CA GLY A 128 -3.30 18.33 17.17
C GLY A 128 -2.94 16.97 16.58
N ILE A 129 -1.65 16.72 16.37
CA ILE A 129 -1.19 15.41 15.84
C ILE A 129 -1.32 14.34 16.91
N MET A 130 -1.88 13.22 16.50
CA MET A 130 -2.05 12.01 17.31
C MET A 130 -1.52 10.79 16.59
N HIS A 131 -1.08 9.80 17.38
CA HIS A 131 -0.57 8.53 16.91
C HIS A 131 -1.41 7.40 17.53
N ASP A 132 -2.26 6.77 16.74
CA ASP A 132 -3.04 5.62 17.17
C ASP A 132 -2.24 4.33 16.97
N SER A 133 -2.03 3.55 18.04
CA SER A 133 -1.34 2.26 18.03
C SER A 133 -2.30 1.06 17.94
N ARG A 134 -3.57 1.30 17.71
CA ARG A 134 -4.63 0.29 17.59
C ARG A 134 -5.58 0.66 16.48
N LEU A 135 -6.18 -0.36 15.84
CA LEU A 135 -7.17 -0.16 14.79
C LEU A 135 -8.41 0.61 15.30
N GLY A 136 -8.92 0.28 16.49
CA GLY A 136 -10.02 1.02 17.12
C GLY A 136 -11.22 1.20 16.19
N LYS A 137 -11.53 2.47 15.83
CA LYS A 137 -12.63 2.82 14.92
C LYS A 137 -12.18 3.00 13.45
N TRP A 138 -10.90 2.79 13.14
CA TRP A 138 -10.44 2.79 11.76
C TRP A 138 -10.99 1.55 11.06
N ASN A 139 -11.81 1.74 10.03
CA ASN A 139 -12.59 0.64 9.44
C ASN A 139 -12.60 0.64 7.90
N TYR A 140 -11.92 1.59 7.26
CA TYR A 140 -11.66 1.60 5.82
C TYR A 140 -10.22 2.00 5.55
N ALA A 141 -9.63 1.46 4.49
CA ALA A 141 -8.30 1.81 4.00
C ALA A 141 -8.25 1.83 2.48
N GLY A 142 -7.35 2.60 1.92
CA GLY A 142 -7.12 2.65 0.48
C GLY A 142 -5.89 3.47 0.12
N TRP A 143 -5.63 3.62 -1.17
CA TRP A 143 -4.47 4.32 -1.69
C TRP A 143 -4.86 5.65 -2.31
N LEU A 144 -4.06 6.69 -2.12
CA LEU A 144 -4.24 7.96 -2.82
C LEU A 144 -3.82 7.81 -4.29
N ARG A 145 -4.72 8.14 -5.22
CA ARG A 145 -4.46 8.12 -6.68
C ARG A 145 -3.29 8.98 -7.11
N MET A 146 -3.01 10.04 -6.39
CA MET A 146 -1.96 11.00 -6.70
C MET A 146 -0.61 10.63 -6.07
N VAL A 147 -0.54 9.54 -5.31
CA VAL A 147 0.69 9.02 -4.71
C VAL A 147 1.10 7.74 -5.43
N SER A 148 2.29 7.75 -6.02
CA SER A 148 2.85 6.59 -6.68
C SER A 148 3.34 5.57 -5.67
N ARG A 149 2.96 4.32 -5.85
CA ARG A 149 3.48 3.17 -5.10
C ARG A 149 4.79 2.62 -5.70
N VAL A 150 5.29 3.25 -6.77
CA VAL A 150 6.58 2.91 -7.39
C VAL A 150 7.61 3.94 -6.97
N ASN A 151 8.83 3.48 -6.69
CA ASN A 151 9.99 4.34 -6.45
C ASN A 151 10.52 4.95 -7.78
N ASP A 152 11.49 5.87 -7.68
CA ASP A 152 12.12 6.53 -8.86
C ASP A 152 12.82 5.53 -9.81
N GLU A 153 13.09 4.32 -9.34
CA GLU A 153 13.69 3.23 -10.11
C GLU A 153 12.64 2.33 -10.80
N GLY A 154 11.36 2.67 -10.69
CA GLY A 154 10.26 1.92 -11.30
C GLY A 154 9.79 0.71 -10.48
N GLU A 155 10.34 0.51 -9.29
CA GLU A 155 9.89 -0.53 -8.37
C GLU A 155 8.68 -0.08 -7.54
N ALA A 156 7.66 -0.93 -7.43
CA ALA A 156 6.51 -0.65 -6.58
C ALA A 156 6.95 -0.61 -5.10
N THR A 157 6.87 0.56 -4.45
CA THR A 157 7.12 0.69 -3.01
C THR A 157 6.14 -0.21 -2.26
N GLY A 158 6.68 -1.26 -1.63
CA GLY A 158 5.90 -2.25 -0.90
C GLY A 158 5.66 -3.57 -1.62
N MET A 159 6.14 -3.75 -2.85
CA MET A 159 6.05 -5.03 -3.56
C MET A 159 7.43 -5.63 -3.87
N GLN A 160 8.28 -5.81 -2.87
CA GLN A 160 9.41 -6.72 -3.04
C GLN A 160 8.89 -8.15 -3.20
N THR A 161 9.37 -8.87 -4.21
CA THR A 161 9.14 -10.30 -4.32
C THR A 161 10.35 -11.07 -3.80
N ALA A 162 10.09 -12.24 -3.24
CA ALA A 162 11.13 -13.13 -2.81
C ALA A 162 10.79 -14.56 -3.21
N VAL A 163 11.80 -15.36 -3.49
CA VAL A 163 11.63 -16.80 -3.66
C VAL A 163 11.88 -17.49 -2.32
N VAL A 164 10.96 -18.32 -1.90
CA VAL A 164 11.10 -19.14 -0.71
C VAL A 164 12.19 -20.17 -0.93
N THR A 165 13.22 -20.17 -0.08
CA THR A 165 14.40 -21.04 -0.16
C THR A 165 14.63 -21.80 1.14
N ALA A 166 15.24 -22.97 1.07
CA ALA A 166 15.74 -23.69 2.24
C ALA A 166 16.93 -24.56 1.82
N GLU A 167 17.90 -24.73 2.72
CA GLU A 167 19.04 -25.61 2.49
C GLU A 167 18.66 -27.12 2.49
N SER A 168 17.56 -27.42 3.19
CA SER A 168 17.00 -28.77 3.27
C SER A 168 15.50 -28.76 3.48
N GLY A 169 14.81 -29.80 3.05
CA GLY A 169 13.35 -29.89 3.12
C GLY A 169 12.65 -29.27 1.89
N SER A 170 11.37 -29.57 1.76
CA SER A 170 10.52 -29.14 0.62
C SER A 170 9.59 -27.98 0.96
N THR A 171 9.48 -27.59 2.23
CA THR A 171 8.59 -26.52 2.70
C THR A 171 9.24 -25.70 3.80
N VAL A 172 8.82 -24.43 3.92
CA VAL A 172 9.18 -23.50 4.98
C VAL A 172 7.93 -23.08 5.74
N ASN A 173 8.04 -22.86 7.05
CA ASN A 173 6.92 -22.46 7.89
C ASN A 173 6.56 -20.99 7.67
N LEU A 174 5.31 -20.73 7.32
CA LEU A 174 4.66 -19.42 7.44
C LEU A 174 4.02 -19.35 8.83
N ARG A 175 4.21 -18.26 9.56
CA ARG A 175 3.74 -18.09 10.94
C ARG A 175 2.79 -16.91 11.07
N LYS A 176 1.91 -16.95 12.06
CA LYS A 176 0.97 -15.85 12.35
C LYS A 176 1.67 -14.58 12.80
N THR A 177 2.75 -14.74 13.56
CA THR A 177 3.62 -13.64 14.05
C THR A 177 5.06 -14.12 14.03
N PRO A 178 6.09 -13.23 14.08
CA PRO A 178 7.48 -13.62 14.31
C PRO A 178 7.57 -14.54 15.52
N HIS A 179 8.25 -15.68 15.38
CA HIS A 179 8.36 -16.77 16.37
C HIS A 179 7.02 -17.39 16.83
N GLY A 180 5.88 -16.97 16.26
CA GLY A 180 4.54 -17.39 16.70
C GLY A 180 4.08 -18.75 16.15
N ALA A 181 2.78 -19.01 16.30
CA ALA A 181 2.15 -20.25 15.84
C ALA A 181 2.27 -20.43 14.32
N LEU A 182 2.27 -21.69 13.88
CA LEU A 182 2.25 -22.03 12.46
C LEU A 182 0.93 -21.58 11.83
N GLU A 183 1.01 -20.86 10.71
CA GLU A 183 -0.12 -20.52 9.86
C GLU A 183 -0.23 -21.51 8.69
N ASP A 184 0.91 -21.77 8.01
CA ASP A 184 0.97 -22.68 6.87
C ASP A 184 2.39 -23.20 6.64
N ARG A 185 2.52 -24.15 5.70
CA ARG A 185 3.79 -24.63 5.16
C ARG A 185 3.88 -24.30 3.69
N VAL A 186 4.84 -23.46 3.34
CA VAL A 186 5.02 -22.93 1.98
C VAL A 186 6.07 -23.77 1.25
N PRO A 187 5.78 -24.30 0.05
CA PRO A 187 6.78 -25.01 -0.73
C PRO A 187 8.01 -24.14 -1.06
N VAL A 188 9.19 -24.75 -1.00
CA VAL A 188 10.42 -24.14 -1.52
C VAL A 188 10.26 -23.87 -3.02
N GLY A 189 10.71 -22.71 -3.49
CA GLY A 189 10.53 -22.25 -4.85
C GLY A 189 9.26 -21.40 -5.05
N SER A 190 8.35 -21.30 -4.05
CA SER A 190 7.20 -20.39 -4.14
C SER A 190 7.67 -18.95 -4.21
N VAL A 191 7.02 -18.15 -5.07
CA VAL A 191 7.22 -16.70 -5.13
C VAL A 191 6.27 -16.05 -4.13
N ALA A 192 6.84 -15.25 -3.24
CA ALA A 192 6.14 -14.52 -2.21
C ALA A 192 6.24 -13.01 -2.48
N GLN A 193 5.15 -12.29 -2.22
CA GLN A 193 5.17 -10.84 -2.12
C GLN A 193 5.61 -10.45 -0.71
N VAL A 194 6.66 -9.64 -0.58
CA VAL A 194 7.12 -9.10 0.71
C VAL A 194 6.36 -7.82 1.00
N LEU A 195 5.66 -7.79 2.11
CA LEU A 195 4.83 -6.66 2.54
C LEU A 195 5.55 -5.75 3.53
N ASP A 196 6.41 -6.35 4.40
CA ASP A 196 7.11 -5.66 5.47
C ASP A 196 8.24 -6.53 6.01
N THR A 197 9.25 -5.91 6.64
CA THR A 197 10.35 -6.63 7.30
C THR A 197 10.60 -6.07 8.70
N MET A 198 10.82 -6.96 9.68
CA MET A 198 11.07 -6.59 11.07
C MET A 198 11.92 -7.66 11.77
N ASP A 199 13.00 -7.25 12.42
CA ASP A 199 13.84 -8.10 13.30
C ASP A 199 14.24 -9.47 12.70
N GLY A 200 14.63 -9.48 11.42
CA GLY A 200 15.02 -10.71 10.72
C GLY A 200 13.84 -11.55 10.20
N TRP A 201 12.63 -11.05 10.24
CA TRP A 201 11.41 -11.63 9.69
C TRP A 201 10.84 -10.79 8.57
N ALA A 202 10.21 -11.43 7.59
CA ALA A 202 9.40 -10.76 6.57
C ALA A 202 7.93 -11.16 6.72
N ARG A 203 7.05 -10.19 6.65
CA ARG A 203 5.62 -10.40 6.42
C ARG A 203 5.41 -10.58 4.93
N ILE A 204 4.88 -11.72 4.53
CA ILE A 204 4.74 -12.08 3.13
C ILE A 204 3.32 -12.54 2.81
N THR A 205 2.91 -12.34 1.56
CA THR A 205 1.77 -13.04 0.97
C THR A 205 2.26 -14.05 -0.04
N VAL A 206 1.87 -15.30 0.14
CA VAL A 206 2.26 -16.42 -0.73
C VAL A 206 1.11 -17.41 -0.83
N ASN A 207 0.79 -17.86 -2.04
CA ASN A 207 -0.32 -18.79 -2.31
C ASN A 207 -1.67 -18.35 -1.71
N GLY A 208 -1.93 -17.01 -1.69
CA GLY A 208 -3.16 -16.43 -1.15
C GLY A 208 -3.23 -16.35 0.38
N LYS A 209 -2.16 -16.68 1.10
CA LYS A 209 -2.06 -16.58 2.56
C LYS A 209 -1.03 -15.55 2.97
N THR A 210 -1.33 -14.78 4.00
CA THR A 210 -0.43 -13.78 4.58
C THR A 210 0.07 -14.27 5.94
N GLY A 211 1.37 -14.09 6.18
CA GLY A 211 2.01 -14.47 7.44
C GLY A 211 3.45 -14.02 7.49
N TRP A 212 4.18 -14.49 8.51
CA TRP A 212 5.58 -14.15 8.76
C TRP A 212 6.52 -15.33 8.44
N MET A 213 7.60 -15.02 7.73
CA MET A 213 8.66 -15.97 7.43
C MET A 213 10.02 -15.36 7.81
N ASP A 214 10.92 -16.15 8.36
CA ASP A 214 12.29 -15.73 8.68
C ASP A 214 13.02 -15.39 7.37
N LEU A 215 13.66 -14.22 7.32
CA LEU A 215 14.36 -13.69 6.13
C LEU A 215 15.41 -14.64 5.56
N LYS A 216 16.03 -15.50 6.38
CA LYS A 216 16.99 -16.50 5.89
C LYS A 216 16.40 -17.52 4.92
N TYR A 217 15.06 -17.65 4.88
CA TYR A 217 14.33 -18.51 3.95
C TYR A 217 13.79 -17.74 2.74
N LEU A 218 14.16 -16.49 2.58
CA LEU A 218 13.70 -15.64 1.48
C LEU A 218 14.91 -15.11 0.70
N ARG A 219 14.97 -15.46 -0.56
CA ARG A 219 15.88 -14.81 -1.50
C ARG A 219 15.10 -13.70 -2.17
N MET A 220 15.41 -12.46 -1.79
CA MET A 220 14.84 -11.27 -2.42
C MET A 220 15.14 -11.30 -3.90
N GLN A 221 14.16 -11.00 -4.73
CA GLN A 221 14.32 -10.76 -6.15
C GLN A 221 14.39 -9.27 -6.38
N ASP A 222 15.55 -8.78 -6.83
CA ASP A 222 15.63 -7.49 -7.45
C ASP A 222 14.91 -7.59 -8.80
N ILE A 223 13.81 -6.86 -8.95
CA ILE A 223 13.16 -6.71 -10.23
C ILE A 223 13.89 -5.58 -10.97
N GLY A 224 15.10 -5.86 -11.45
CA GLY A 224 15.87 -4.86 -12.18
C GLY A 224 17.34 -5.22 -12.33
N GLU A 225 17.66 -6.08 -13.24
CA GLU A 225 18.64 -5.93 -14.32
C GLU A 225 18.72 -7.24 -15.11
N PRO A 226 18.63 -7.24 -16.44
CA PRO A 226 19.13 -8.37 -17.22
C PRO A 226 20.64 -8.43 -17.00
N ASP A 227 21.13 -9.57 -16.53
CA ASP A 227 22.54 -9.85 -16.34
C ASP A 227 23.31 -9.57 -17.64
N THR A 228 24.00 -8.43 -17.70
CA THR A 228 24.90 -8.04 -18.79
C THR A 228 26.36 -8.39 -18.49
N SER A 229 26.64 -9.37 -17.64
CA SER A 229 27.97 -9.93 -17.46
C SER A 229 28.19 -11.16 -18.34
N GLY A 230 28.16 -10.99 -19.66
CA GLY A 230 28.53 -11.97 -20.67
C GLY A 230 29.34 -11.31 -21.75
N GLY A 231 30.66 -11.57 -21.77
CA GLY A 231 31.66 -10.98 -22.65
C GLY A 231 31.29 -11.02 -24.13
N ALA A 232 31.75 -10.00 -24.84
CA ALA A 232 31.65 -9.82 -26.27
C ALA A 232 32.22 -11.00 -27.06
N ASP A 233 31.40 -11.59 -27.94
CA ASP A 233 31.85 -11.87 -29.32
C ASP A 233 30.61 -11.91 -30.23
N GLY A 234 30.75 -11.28 -31.41
CA GLY A 234 29.65 -10.93 -32.28
C GLY A 234 29.14 -12.10 -33.11
N THR A 235 27.85 -12.10 -33.34
CA THR A 235 27.19 -12.30 -34.66
C THR A 235 25.67 -12.18 -34.39
N GLY A 236 24.97 -11.33 -35.17
CA GLY A 236 23.58 -11.03 -34.94
C GLY A 236 22.65 -12.22 -35.25
N GLU A 237 21.97 -12.65 -34.22
CA GLU A 237 20.70 -13.37 -34.28
C GLU A 237 19.74 -12.77 -33.24
N ALA A 238 18.48 -12.61 -33.61
CA ALA A 238 17.45 -12.00 -32.76
C ALA A 238 17.34 -12.79 -31.46
N ASP A 239 17.57 -12.13 -30.32
CA ASP A 239 17.41 -12.72 -28.99
C ASP A 239 15.97 -13.23 -28.80
N THR A 240 15.83 -14.54 -28.76
CA THR A 240 14.56 -15.21 -28.47
C THR A 240 14.48 -15.44 -26.98
N ILE A 241 13.65 -14.63 -26.27
CA ILE A 241 13.32 -14.87 -24.87
C ILE A 241 12.24 -15.97 -24.82
N THR A 242 12.58 -17.13 -24.32
CA THR A 242 11.61 -18.20 -24.08
C THR A 242 10.98 -18.04 -22.69
N VAL A 243 9.70 -17.61 -22.66
CA VAL A 243 8.93 -17.52 -21.41
C VAL A 243 8.01 -18.73 -21.31
N THR A 244 8.20 -19.56 -20.29
CA THR A 244 7.30 -20.70 -20.01
C THR A 244 6.14 -20.21 -19.17
N LEU A 245 4.97 -20.07 -19.79
CA LEU A 245 3.73 -19.70 -19.11
C LEU A 245 2.83 -20.94 -18.88
N PRO A 246 2.03 -20.96 -17.79
CA PRO A 246 0.92 -21.91 -17.69
C PRO A 246 -0.01 -21.77 -18.89
N ARG A 247 -0.57 -22.87 -19.38
CA ARG A 247 -1.39 -22.91 -20.59
C ARG A 247 -2.52 -21.85 -20.59
N SER A 248 -3.19 -21.64 -19.45
CA SER A 248 -4.24 -20.63 -19.28
C SER A 248 -3.76 -19.18 -19.45
N ALA A 249 -2.52 -18.89 -19.01
CA ALA A 249 -1.91 -17.56 -19.16
C ALA A 249 -1.44 -17.33 -20.61
N ALA A 250 -0.94 -18.36 -21.27
CA ALA A 250 -0.54 -18.30 -22.68
C ALA A 250 -1.76 -18.07 -23.59
N GLU A 251 -2.88 -18.74 -23.35
CA GLU A 251 -4.14 -18.56 -24.08
C GLU A 251 -4.72 -17.14 -23.92
N ALA A 252 -4.65 -16.57 -22.68
CA ALA A 252 -5.07 -15.20 -22.43
C ALA A 252 -4.19 -14.17 -23.16
N LEU A 253 -2.88 -14.38 -23.18
CA LEU A 253 -1.93 -13.50 -23.87
C LEU A 253 -2.11 -13.54 -25.39
N LEU A 254 -2.31 -14.73 -25.97
CA LEU A 254 -2.58 -14.89 -27.41
C LEU A 254 -3.90 -14.25 -27.82
N SER A 255 -4.93 -14.33 -27.00
CA SER A 255 -6.21 -13.66 -27.23
C SER A 255 -6.08 -12.14 -27.20
N ALA A 256 -5.28 -11.59 -26.26
CA ALA A 256 -5.04 -10.16 -26.17
C ALA A 256 -4.22 -9.63 -27.36
N LEU A 257 -3.20 -10.36 -27.79
CA LEU A 257 -2.35 -9.97 -28.93
C LEU A 257 -3.07 -10.13 -30.27
N GLY A 258 -3.93 -11.14 -30.43
CA GLY A 258 -4.74 -11.33 -31.64
C GLY A 258 -5.72 -10.20 -31.90
N GLY A 259 -6.27 -9.58 -30.83
CA GLY A 259 -7.11 -8.38 -30.92
C GLY A 259 -6.39 -7.10 -31.36
N VAL A 260 -5.07 -7.02 -31.15
CA VAL A 260 -4.25 -5.85 -31.53
C VAL A 260 -3.71 -5.97 -32.96
N LEU A 261 -3.48 -7.18 -33.47
CA LEU A 261 -2.83 -7.42 -34.76
C LEU A 261 -3.82 -7.66 -35.91
N GLY A 262 -5.14 -7.65 -35.66
CA GLY A 262 -6.17 -7.65 -36.72
C GLY A 262 -6.17 -8.90 -37.58
N TRP A 263 -5.82 -10.05 -37.06
CA TRP A 263 -5.94 -11.33 -37.76
C TRP A 263 -7.34 -11.91 -37.46
N GLY A 264 -8.24 -11.66 -38.41
CA GLY A 264 -9.55 -12.29 -38.49
C GLY A 264 -9.50 -13.45 -39.45
#